data_33092495860c86606c2adcf44b0bc4fd
#
_entry.id   33092495860c86606c2adcf44b0bc4fd
#
_cell.length_a   1.000
_cell.length_b   1.000
_cell.length_c   1.000
_cell.angle_alpha   90.00
_cell.angle_beta   90.00
_cell.angle_gamma   90.00
#
_symmetry.space_group_name_H-M   'P 1'
#
loop_
_entity.id
_entity.type
_entity.pdbx_description
1 polymer ?
#
loop_
_entity_poly.entity_id
_entity_poly.type
_entity_poly.pdbx_seq_one_letter_code
_entity_poly.pdbx_strand_id
1 'polypeptide(L)'
;MNADFPRIITLQRKERKISQKQAAADLGISQALLSHYEKGIRECGLDFLVKAADYYNVSCDYLLGRTPSPDRQFIPHENTQSAEDDGKMISESVSLILSLCSDEENSKLEKESADYIMLCLYRLFRIIYHSNEENNCDMFKLSQLIAEDTAAAGIMKACAAIRTECSENFSKNITTSGLSEKFPQSDELLKLIKFSEEKLSEI
;
A
#
# COMPACT_ATOMS: atom_id res chain seq x y z
N MET A 1 -15.90 -18.73 -18.13
CA MET A 1 -14.46 -19.03 -18.33
C MET A 1 -13.70 -17.70 -18.36
N ASN A 2 -12.73 -17.50 -17.49
CA ASN A 2 -11.94 -16.26 -17.49
C ASN A 2 -10.98 -16.32 -18.69
N ALA A 3 -11.08 -15.38 -19.64
CA ALA A 3 -10.26 -15.35 -20.85
C ALA A 3 -8.84 -14.80 -20.61
N ASP A 4 -8.63 -14.06 -19.54
CA ASP A 4 -7.36 -13.39 -19.25
C ASP A 4 -6.34 -14.31 -18.55
N PHE A 5 -6.80 -15.18 -17.66
CA PHE A 5 -5.92 -16.09 -16.92
C PHE A 5 -4.98 -16.93 -17.83
N PRO A 6 -5.47 -17.62 -18.88
CA PRO A 6 -4.60 -18.40 -19.78
C PRO A 6 -3.53 -17.56 -20.47
N ARG A 7 -3.90 -16.36 -20.87
CA ARG A 7 -3.02 -15.39 -21.54
C ARG A 7 -1.93 -14.90 -20.58
N ILE A 8 -2.33 -14.49 -19.38
CA ILE A 8 -1.41 -13.88 -18.40
C ILE A 8 -0.46 -14.92 -17.83
N ILE A 9 -0.91 -16.11 -17.46
CA ILE A 9 -0.02 -17.17 -16.96
C ILE A 9 1.00 -17.61 -18.01
N THR A 10 0.59 -17.66 -19.29
CA THR A 10 1.51 -17.93 -20.41
C THR A 10 2.55 -16.83 -20.56
N LEU A 11 2.15 -15.57 -20.44
CA LEU A 11 3.03 -14.42 -20.52
C LEU A 11 4.08 -14.46 -19.41
N GLN A 12 3.66 -14.63 -18.16
CA GLN A 12 4.53 -14.70 -17.00
C GLN A 12 5.60 -15.80 -17.12
N ARG A 13 5.23 -16.97 -17.61
CA ARG A 13 6.19 -18.05 -17.86
C ARG A 13 7.20 -17.69 -18.94
N LYS A 14 6.73 -17.12 -20.06
CA LYS A 14 7.59 -16.75 -21.20
C LYS A 14 8.56 -15.62 -20.87
N GLU A 15 8.13 -14.61 -20.13
CA GLU A 15 8.98 -13.49 -19.68
C GLU A 15 10.14 -13.98 -18.82
N ARG A 16 9.89 -15.01 -17.99
CA ARG A 16 10.93 -15.65 -17.18
C ARG A 16 11.74 -16.70 -17.95
N LYS A 17 11.46 -16.90 -19.22
CA LYS A 17 12.14 -17.88 -20.08
C LYS A 17 12.08 -19.32 -19.55
N ILE A 18 11.00 -19.67 -18.82
CA ILE A 18 10.80 -21.00 -18.23
C ILE A 18 9.99 -21.88 -19.20
N SER A 19 10.43 -23.15 -19.36
CA SER A 19 9.69 -24.11 -20.18
C SER A 19 8.40 -24.56 -19.46
N GLN A 20 7.36 -24.99 -20.23
CA GLN A 20 6.16 -25.58 -19.62
C GLN A 20 6.47 -26.78 -18.72
N LYS A 21 7.46 -27.60 -19.08
CA LYS A 21 7.88 -28.76 -18.30
C LYS A 21 8.44 -28.35 -16.96
N GLN A 22 9.30 -27.34 -16.95
CA GLN A 22 9.89 -26.80 -15.72
C GLN A 22 8.83 -26.16 -14.84
N ALA A 23 8.03 -25.25 -15.36
CA ALA A 23 6.97 -24.57 -14.60
C ALA A 23 5.96 -25.57 -14.01
N ALA A 24 5.60 -26.61 -14.76
CA ALA A 24 4.70 -27.65 -14.28
C ALA A 24 5.31 -28.45 -13.11
N ALA A 25 6.60 -28.78 -13.20
CA ALA A 25 7.32 -29.47 -12.13
C ALA A 25 7.38 -28.61 -10.85
N ASP A 26 7.71 -27.32 -10.99
CA ASP A 26 7.80 -26.38 -9.88
C ASP A 26 6.44 -26.16 -9.20
N LEU A 27 5.36 -26.09 -10.00
CA LEU A 27 3.99 -25.96 -9.52
C LEU A 27 3.36 -27.27 -9.01
N GLY A 28 4.08 -28.39 -9.12
CA GLY A 28 3.61 -29.71 -8.65
C GLY A 28 2.46 -30.30 -9.47
N ILE A 29 2.38 -29.99 -10.78
CA ILE A 29 1.35 -30.51 -11.69
C ILE A 29 1.99 -31.16 -12.92
N SER A 30 1.18 -31.88 -13.72
CA SER A 30 1.66 -32.41 -15.00
C SER A 30 1.78 -31.31 -16.07
N GLN A 31 2.76 -31.47 -16.97
CA GLN A 31 2.92 -30.55 -18.11
C GLN A 31 1.65 -30.48 -18.97
N ALA A 32 0.95 -31.61 -19.15
CA ALA A 32 -0.32 -31.64 -19.91
C ALA A 32 -1.39 -30.76 -19.23
N LEU A 33 -1.48 -30.80 -17.91
CA LEU A 33 -2.43 -29.98 -17.15
C LEU A 33 -2.10 -28.49 -17.27
N LEU A 34 -0.83 -28.11 -17.14
CA LEU A 34 -0.40 -26.72 -17.33
C LEU A 34 -0.70 -26.25 -18.76
N SER A 35 -0.45 -27.09 -19.77
CA SER A 35 -0.80 -26.79 -21.17
C SER A 35 -2.31 -26.54 -21.36
N HIS A 36 -3.16 -27.30 -20.67
CA HIS A 36 -4.61 -27.08 -20.73
C HIS A 36 -5.03 -25.76 -20.08
N TYR A 37 -4.41 -25.37 -18.96
CA TYR A 37 -4.62 -24.07 -18.33
C TYR A 37 -4.16 -22.92 -19.22
N GLU A 38 -2.98 -23.00 -19.80
CA GLU A 38 -2.43 -21.95 -20.68
C GLU A 38 -3.20 -21.79 -21.99
N LYS A 39 -3.87 -22.86 -22.46
CA LYS A 39 -4.74 -22.83 -23.65
C LYS A 39 -6.20 -22.46 -23.34
N GLY A 40 -6.55 -22.32 -22.07
CA GLY A 40 -7.93 -22.08 -21.66
C GLY A 40 -8.88 -23.26 -21.91
N ILE A 41 -8.34 -24.48 -22.08
CA ILE A 41 -9.13 -25.70 -22.27
C ILE A 41 -9.79 -26.13 -20.96
N ARG A 42 -9.12 -25.83 -19.84
CA ARG A 42 -9.59 -26.17 -18.50
C ARG A 42 -9.39 -25.00 -17.57
N GLU A 43 -10.36 -24.77 -16.69
CA GLU A 43 -10.22 -23.81 -15.58
C GLU A 43 -9.41 -24.41 -14.44
N CYS A 44 -8.58 -23.58 -13.80
CA CYS A 44 -7.84 -23.99 -12.62
C CYS A 44 -8.69 -23.83 -11.35
N GLY A 45 -8.42 -24.68 -10.36
CA GLY A 45 -8.98 -24.50 -9.02
C GLY A 45 -8.29 -23.34 -8.28
N LEU A 46 -8.92 -22.88 -7.20
CA LEU A 46 -8.39 -21.79 -6.36
C LEU A 46 -7.00 -22.09 -5.81
N ASP A 47 -6.75 -23.33 -5.39
CA ASP A 47 -5.43 -23.74 -4.87
C ASP A 47 -4.32 -23.57 -5.91
N PHE A 48 -4.62 -23.87 -7.18
CA PHE A 48 -3.66 -23.68 -8.25
C PHE A 48 -3.47 -22.20 -8.58
N LEU A 49 -4.55 -21.41 -8.56
CA LEU A 49 -4.48 -19.96 -8.78
C LEU A 49 -3.54 -19.30 -7.76
N VAL A 50 -3.70 -19.64 -6.47
CA VAL A 50 -2.85 -19.12 -5.39
C VAL A 50 -1.40 -19.55 -5.58
N LYS A 51 -1.14 -20.86 -5.84
CA LYS A 51 0.20 -21.36 -6.12
C LYS A 51 0.86 -20.69 -7.32
N ALA A 52 0.11 -20.44 -8.39
CA ALA A 52 0.62 -19.76 -9.58
C ALA A 52 0.94 -18.29 -9.28
N ALA A 53 0.10 -17.61 -8.50
CA ALA A 53 0.34 -16.25 -8.05
C ALA A 53 1.62 -16.16 -7.20
N ASP A 54 1.83 -17.11 -6.29
CA ASP A 54 3.04 -17.22 -5.48
C ASP A 54 4.29 -17.50 -6.33
N TYR A 55 4.21 -18.48 -7.21
CA TYR A 55 5.31 -18.89 -8.07
C TYR A 55 5.78 -17.77 -9.00
N TYR A 56 4.83 -17.03 -9.58
CA TYR A 56 5.13 -15.90 -10.45
C TYR A 56 5.27 -14.56 -9.70
N ASN A 57 5.15 -14.55 -8.37
CA ASN A 57 5.19 -13.36 -7.53
C ASN A 57 4.30 -12.22 -8.07
N VAL A 58 3.05 -12.55 -8.35
CA VAL A 58 2.02 -11.63 -8.84
C VAL A 58 0.73 -11.81 -8.04
N SER A 59 -0.18 -10.83 -8.08
CA SER A 59 -1.48 -10.98 -7.40
C SER A 59 -2.42 -11.94 -8.16
N CYS A 60 -3.33 -12.60 -7.43
CA CYS A 60 -4.40 -13.39 -8.04
C CYS A 60 -5.30 -12.52 -8.95
N ASP A 61 -5.56 -11.28 -8.56
CA ASP A 61 -6.35 -10.33 -9.36
C ASP A 61 -5.66 -9.97 -10.68
N TYR A 62 -4.33 -9.87 -10.68
CA TYR A 62 -3.56 -9.72 -11.91
C TYR A 62 -3.68 -10.95 -12.81
N LEU A 63 -3.50 -12.17 -12.26
CA LEU A 63 -3.66 -13.40 -13.02
C LEU A 63 -5.07 -13.54 -13.60
N LEU A 64 -6.09 -13.03 -12.92
CA LEU A 64 -7.48 -13.01 -13.37
C LEU A 64 -7.80 -11.85 -14.32
N GLY A 65 -6.83 -10.95 -14.59
CA GLY A 65 -7.03 -9.80 -15.48
C GLY A 65 -7.88 -8.68 -14.86
N ARG A 66 -8.08 -8.69 -13.53
CA ARG A 66 -8.89 -7.67 -12.82
C ARG A 66 -8.10 -6.40 -12.54
N THR A 67 -6.76 -6.49 -12.50
CA THR A 67 -5.86 -5.36 -12.34
C THR A 67 -4.80 -5.36 -13.43
N PRO A 68 -4.38 -4.19 -13.95
CA PRO A 68 -3.32 -4.08 -14.96
C PRO A 68 -1.92 -4.24 -14.36
N SER A 69 -1.76 -4.06 -13.05
CA SER A 69 -0.47 -4.16 -12.36
C SER A 69 -0.25 -5.58 -11.83
N PRO A 70 0.93 -6.19 -12.10
CA PRO A 70 1.33 -7.46 -11.51
C PRO A 70 1.58 -7.35 -10.00
N ASP A 71 1.76 -6.12 -9.50
CA ASP A 71 2.13 -5.90 -8.12
C ASP A 71 1.12 -6.57 -7.19
N ARG A 72 1.62 -7.49 -6.40
CA ARG A 72 0.93 -7.88 -5.18
C ARG A 72 0.78 -6.60 -4.36
N GLN A 73 -0.45 -6.19 -4.08
CA GLN A 73 -0.66 -5.39 -2.88
C GLN A 73 0.05 -6.19 -1.79
N PHE A 74 1.07 -5.59 -1.22
CA PHE A 74 2.00 -6.19 -0.30
C PHE A 74 1.23 -7.00 0.76
N ILE A 75 1.17 -8.33 0.60
CA ILE A 75 0.86 -9.26 1.68
C ILE A 75 2.24 -9.70 2.17
N PRO A 76 2.71 -9.21 3.31
CA PRO A 76 4.00 -9.57 3.84
C PRO A 76 4.04 -11.08 4.14
N HIS A 77 5.06 -11.77 3.67
CA HIS A 77 5.32 -13.16 4.04
C HIS A 77 5.84 -13.25 5.48
N GLU A 78 5.28 -14.22 6.20
CA GLU A 78 5.58 -14.70 7.54
C GLU A 78 7.07 -14.55 7.95
N ASN A 79 7.37 -13.50 8.69
CA ASN A 79 8.37 -13.41 9.78
C ASN A 79 8.40 -12.04 10.47
N THR A 80 7.40 -11.18 10.22
CA THR A 80 7.31 -9.88 10.87
C THR A 80 5.85 -9.58 11.26
N GLN A 81 5.28 -10.37 12.15
CA GLN A 81 3.96 -10.08 12.72
C GLN A 81 3.88 -8.63 13.24
N SER A 82 4.99 -8.10 13.79
CA SER A 82 5.05 -6.71 14.24
C SER A 82 4.99 -5.68 13.11
N ALA A 83 5.68 -5.89 11.97
CA ALA A 83 5.72 -4.92 10.89
C ALA A 83 4.44 -4.92 10.04
N GLU A 84 3.73 -6.06 9.95
CA GLU A 84 2.39 -6.14 9.35
C GLU A 84 1.36 -5.41 10.18
N ASP A 85 1.40 -5.62 11.49
CA ASP A 85 0.51 -4.94 12.44
C ASP A 85 0.77 -3.43 12.43
N ASP A 86 2.02 -2.98 12.37
CA ASP A 86 2.39 -1.56 12.27
C ASP A 86 1.92 -0.94 10.94
N GLY A 87 2.09 -1.63 9.81
CA GLY A 87 1.65 -1.18 8.49
C GLY A 87 0.13 -1.05 8.41
N LYS A 88 -0.60 -2.01 8.95
CA LYS A 88 -2.05 -1.98 9.05
C LYS A 88 -2.52 -0.83 9.95
N MET A 89 -1.95 -0.73 11.13
CA MET A 89 -2.25 0.33 12.10
C MET A 89 -2.06 1.72 11.47
N ILE A 90 -0.97 1.96 10.76
CA ILE A 90 -0.69 3.23 10.07
C ILE A 90 -1.72 3.48 8.97
N SER A 91 -1.97 2.52 8.08
CA SER A 91 -2.86 2.71 6.92
C SER A 91 -4.32 2.95 7.34
N GLU A 92 -4.83 2.20 8.32
CA GLU A 92 -6.18 2.37 8.83
C GLU A 92 -6.33 3.68 9.62
N SER A 93 -5.31 4.07 10.39
CA SER A 93 -5.29 5.36 11.10
C SER A 93 -5.29 6.54 10.13
N VAL A 94 -4.49 6.50 9.06
CA VAL A 94 -4.48 7.54 8.02
C VAL A 94 -5.85 7.65 7.35
N SER A 95 -6.46 6.52 6.97
CA SER A 95 -7.79 6.49 6.36
C SER A 95 -8.86 7.10 7.28
N LEU A 96 -8.81 6.77 8.56
CA LEU A 96 -9.73 7.30 9.55
C LEU A 96 -9.53 8.82 9.77
N ILE A 97 -8.29 9.28 9.91
CA ILE A 97 -7.98 10.71 10.07
C ILE A 97 -8.50 11.50 8.86
N LEU A 98 -8.25 11.03 7.63
CA LEU A 98 -8.74 11.70 6.43
C LEU A 98 -10.28 11.70 6.38
N SER A 99 -10.94 10.61 6.79
CA SER A 99 -12.40 10.58 6.85
C SER A 99 -12.99 11.52 7.92
N LEU A 100 -12.26 11.74 9.02
CA LEU A 100 -12.66 12.74 10.03
C LEU A 100 -12.54 14.18 9.52
N CYS A 101 -11.57 14.41 8.61
CA CYS A 101 -11.36 15.72 7.98
C CYS A 101 -12.31 15.94 6.78
N SER A 102 -12.90 14.88 6.22
CA SER A 102 -13.82 14.96 5.07
C SER A 102 -15.21 15.37 5.56
N ASP A 103 -15.57 16.61 5.21
CA ASP A 103 -16.91 17.14 5.42
C ASP A 103 -17.29 17.99 4.21
N GLU A 104 -18.57 17.96 3.78
CA GLU A 104 -19.02 18.71 2.61
C GLU A 104 -18.75 20.23 2.74
N GLU A 105 -18.66 20.71 3.98
CA GLU A 105 -18.40 22.13 4.27
C GLU A 105 -16.90 22.46 4.42
N ASN A 106 -15.99 21.45 4.51
CA ASN A 106 -14.58 21.69 4.84
C ASN A 106 -13.57 20.90 3.98
N SER A 107 -13.74 20.99 2.66
CA SER A 107 -12.84 20.37 1.68
C SER A 107 -11.37 20.82 1.80
N LYS A 108 -11.13 21.98 2.44
CA LYS A 108 -9.79 22.53 2.64
C LYS A 108 -9.04 21.78 3.73
N LEU A 109 -9.69 21.43 4.86
CA LEU A 109 -9.06 20.62 5.92
C LEU A 109 -8.63 19.25 5.41
N GLU A 110 -9.47 18.58 4.64
CA GLU A 110 -9.16 17.29 4.02
C GLU A 110 -7.93 17.40 3.10
N LYS A 111 -7.91 18.41 2.22
CA LYS A 111 -6.80 18.65 1.30
C LYS A 111 -5.49 18.93 2.02
N GLU A 112 -5.47 19.85 2.97
CA GLU A 112 -4.24 20.19 3.72
C GLU A 112 -3.75 19.01 4.57
N SER A 113 -4.66 18.19 5.11
CA SER A 113 -4.30 16.95 5.82
C SER A 113 -3.70 15.91 4.89
N ALA A 114 -4.25 15.73 3.71
CA ALA A 114 -3.69 14.84 2.68
C ALA A 114 -2.31 15.34 2.21
N ASP A 115 -2.15 16.63 1.95
CA ASP A 115 -0.87 17.24 1.54
C ASP A 115 0.20 17.06 2.62
N TYR A 116 -0.16 17.22 3.91
CA TYR A 116 0.73 16.97 5.03
C TYR A 116 1.25 15.53 5.04
N ILE A 117 0.36 14.54 4.94
CA ILE A 117 0.74 13.11 4.93
C ILE A 117 1.59 12.77 3.72
N MET A 118 1.20 13.23 2.51
CA MET A 118 1.96 12.99 1.28
C MET A 118 3.38 13.54 1.36
N LEU A 119 3.58 14.74 1.90
CA LEU A 119 4.91 15.33 2.05
C LEU A 119 5.76 14.58 3.08
N CYS A 120 5.17 14.09 4.18
CA CYS A 120 5.87 13.24 5.14
C CYS A 120 6.33 11.92 4.50
N LEU A 121 5.47 11.24 3.75
CA LEU A 121 5.80 10.01 3.04
C LEU A 121 6.85 10.24 1.93
N TYR A 122 6.72 11.32 1.17
CA TYR A 122 7.69 11.70 0.15
C TYR A 122 9.08 11.93 0.75
N ARG A 123 9.14 12.65 1.87
CA ARG A 123 10.40 12.92 2.58
C ARG A 123 11.03 11.63 3.10
N LEU A 124 10.24 10.76 3.72
CA LEU A 124 10.71 9.45 4.19
C LEU A 124 11.25 8.60 3.04
N PHE A 125 10.51 8.51 1.93
CA PHE A 125 10.94 7.77 0.75
C PHE A 125 12.27 8.30 0.21
N ARG A 126 12.45 9.60 0.13
CA ARG A 126 13.71 10.20 -0.35
C ARG A 126 14.90 9.87 0.53
N ILE A 127 14.73 9.88 1.85
CA ILE A 127 15.79 9.49 2.79
C ILE A 127 16.23 8.04 2.51
N ILE A 128 15.26 7.12 2.38
CA ILE A 128 15.53 5.71 2.08
C ILE A 128 16.18 5.55 0.70
N TYR A 129 15.66 6.24 -0.30
CA TYR A 129 16.16 6.14 -1.68
C TYR A 129 17.60 6.60 -1.81
N HIS A 130 17.96 7.71 -1.18
CA HIS A 130 19.31 8.26 -1.23
C HIS A 130 20.29 7.60 -0.24
N SER A 131 19.86 6.64 0.56
CA SER A 131 20.77 5.82 1.37
C SER A 131 21.62 4.86 0.52
N ASN A 132 21.21 4.58 -0.71
CA ASN A 132 21.97 3.82 -1.68
C ASN A 132 22.53 4.77 -2.76
N GLU A 133 23.86 4.93 -2.82
CA GLU A 133 24.56 5.80 -3.77
C GLU A 133 24.42 5.33 -5.23
N GLU A 134 24.06 4.07 -5.47
CA GLU A 134 23.82 3.52 -6.82
C GLU A 134 22.49 3.96 -7.42
N ASN A 135 21.57 4.48 -6.61
CA ASN A 135 20.30 4.96 -7.10
C ASN A 135 20.46 6.27 -7.88
N ASN A 136 20.01 6.27 -9.13
CA ASN A 136 20.06 7.48 -9.94
C ASN A 136 18.97 8.48 -9.54
N CYS A 137 19.20 9.76 -9.80
CA CYS A 137 18.25 10.82 -9.41
C CYS A 137 17.19 11.13 -10.48
N ASP A 138 17.07 10.36 -11.55
CA ASP A 138 16.20 10.66 -12.70
C ASP A 138 14.71 10.69 -12.33
N MET A 139 14.34 9.98 -11.26
CA MET A 139 12.98 9.97 -10.70
C MET A 139 12.58 11.32 -10.11
N PHE A 140 13.54 12.17 -9.71
CA PHE A 140 13.27 13.39 -8.97
C PHE A 140 13.63 14.63 -9.78
N LYS A 141 12.72 15.61 -9.80
CA LYS A 141 12.96 16.91 -10.45
C LYS A 141 13.79 17.87 -9.59
N LEU A 142 13.75 17.70 -8.28
CA LEU A 142 14.48 18.55 -7.33
C LEU A 142 15.73 17.83 -6.82
N SER A 143 16.82 18.55 -6.64
CA SER A 143 17.99 18.02 -5.95
C SER A 143 17.64 17.65 -4.50
N GLN A 144 18.45 16.77 -3.88
CA GLN A 144 18.16 16.28 -2.52
C GLN A 144 18.04 17.42 -1.52
N LEU A 145 18.99 18.33 -1.51
CA LEU A 145 19.03 19.46 -0.56
C LEU A 145 17.81 20.37 -0.67
N ILE A 146 17.46 20.77 -1.91
CA ILE A 146 16.30 21.63 -2.18
C ILE A 146 15.01 20.90 -1.79
N ALA A 147 14.92 19.61 -2.07
CA ALA A 147 13.71 18.84 -1.76
C ALA A 147 13.48 18.67 -0.26
N GLU A 148 14.54 18.47 0.52
CA GLU A 148 14.44 18.37 1.99
C GLU A 148 13.91 19.66 2.61
N ASP A 149 14.50 20.80 2.24
CA ASP A 149 14.08 22.10 2.74
C ASP A 149 12.66 22.47 2.29
N THR A 150 12.37 22.23 1.00
CA THR A 150 11.04 22.55 0.43
C THR A 150 9.95 21.66 1.04
N ALA A 151 10.22 20.37 1.23
CA ALA A 151 9.28 19.47 1.86
C ALA A 151 9.05 19.83 3.34
N ALA A 152 10.11 20.16 4.08
CA ALA A 152 9.98 20.61 5.46
C ALA A 152 9.14 21.90 5.57
N ALA A 153 9.38 22.90 4.71
CA ALA A 153 8.60 24.13 4.66
C ALA A 153 7.13 23.84 4.28
N GLY A 154 6.89 22.93 3.32
CA GLY A 154 5.55 22.48 2.94
C GLY A 154 4.80 21.81 4.08
N ILE A 155 5.44 20.93 4.82
CA ILE A 155 4.87 20.26 6.00
C ILE A 155 4.49 21.30 7.08
N MET A 156 5.36 22.28 7.36
CA MET A 156 5.07 23.34 8.32
C MET A 156 3.89 24.21 7.88
N LYS A 157 3.83 24.53 6.58
CA LYS A 157 2.71 25.32 5.99
C LYS A 157 1.39 24.56 6.12
N ALA A 158 1.36 23.28 5.73
CA ALA A 158 0.17 22.44 5.85
C ALA A 158 -0.28 22.32 7.31
N CYS A 159 0.66 22.10 8.24
CA CYS A 159 0.37 22.05 9.68
C CYS A 159 -0.26 23.35 10.19
N ALA A 160 0.24 24.52 9.77
CA ALA A 160 -0.33 25.80 10.13
C ALA A 160 -1.75 25.99 9.58
N ALA A 161 -1.96 25.58 8.30
CA ALA A 161 -3.28 25.64 7.67
C ALA A 161 -4.29 24.72 8.36
N ILE A 162 -3.90 23.49 8.69
CA ILE A 162 -4.73 22.54 9.45
C ILE A 162 -5.15 23.13 10.80
N ARG A 163 -4.21 23.74 11.55
CA ARG A 163 -4.51 24.37 12.84
C ARG A 163 -5.53 25.50 12.71
N THR A 164 -5.40 26.34 11.67
CA THR A 164 -6.34 27.43 11.40
C THR A 164 -7.73 26.87 11.10
N GLU A 165 -7.82 25.91 10.17
CA GLU A 165 -9.10 25.28 9.80
C GLU A 165 -9.75 24.58 11.00
N CYS A 166 -8.96 23.89 11.82
CA CYS A 166 -9.48 23.23 13.02
C CYS A 166 -10.03 24.25 14.05
N SER A 167 -9.38 25.40 14.19
CA SER A 167 -9.83 26.42 15.15
C SER A 167 -11.09 27.17 14.71
N GLU A 168 -11.27 27.33 13.40
CA GLU A 168 -12.36 28.14 12.84
C GLU A 168 -13.59 27.29 12.49
N ASN A 169 -13.38 26.09 11.94
CA ASN A 169 -14.41 25.33 11.24
C ASN A 169 -14.62 23.91 11.76
N PHE A 170 -13.72 23.38 12.61
CA PHE A 170 -13.82 22.01 13.08
C PHE A 170 -14.54 21.92 14.42
N SER A 171 -15.83 21.58 14.39
CA SER A 171 -16.70 21.50 15.58
C SER A 171 -16.91 20.07 16.09
N LYS A 172 -16.27 19.06 15.47
CA LYS A 172 -16.47 17.65 15.85
C LYS A 172 -15.84 17.37 17.20
N ASN A 173 -16.65 16.91 18.17
CA ASN A 173 -16.16 16.44 19.44
C ASN A 173 -15.63 15.01 19.26
N ILE A 174 -14.30 14.85 19.30
CA ILE A 174 -13.65 13.54 19.16
C ILE A 174 -13.35 13.00 20.55
N THR A 175 -14.12 12.01 20.97
CA THR A 175 -13.90 11.27 22.21
C THR A 175 -13.58 9.81 21.90
N THR A 176 -12.88 9.13 22.80
CA THR A 176 -12.55 7.71 22.63
C THR A 176 -13.83 6.86 22.42
N SER A 177 -14.85 7.08 23.22
CA SER A 177 -16.15 6.39 23.08
C SER A 177 -16.84 6.74 21.76
N GLY A 178 -16.85 8.01 21.37
CA GLY A 178 -17.45 8.46 20.13
C GLY A 178 -16.74 7.94 18.87
N LEU A 179 -15.43 7.76 18.93
CA LEU A 179 -14.68 7.11 17.85
C LEU A 179 -15.05 5.65 17.73
N SER A 180 -15.05 4.91 18.84
CA SER A 180 -15.36 3.47 18.85
C SER A 180 -16.80 3.17 18.42
N GLU A 181 -17.75 4.04 18.73
CA GLU A 181 -19.16 3.88 18.30
C GLU A 181 -19.37 4.15 16.80
N LYS A 182 -18.67 5.15 16.25
CA LYS A 182 -18.90 5.60 14.86
C LYS A 182 -18.00 4.92 13.84
N PHE A 183 -16.81 4.49 14.24
CA PHE A 183 -15.79 3.98 13.34
C PHE A 183 -15.23 2.64 13.85
N PRO A 184 -15.58 1.51 13.23
CA PRO A 184 -15.07 0.19 13.61
C PRO A 184 -13.54 0.05 13.57
N GLN A 185 -12.86 0.89 12.76
CA GLN A 185 -11.39 0.89 12.62
C GLN A 185 -10.68 1.81 13.63
N SER A 186 -11.42 2.38 14.59
CA SER A 186 -10.83 3.30 15.59
C SER A 186 -9.82 2.63 16.51
N ASP A 187 -9.88 1.31 16.66
CA ASP A 187 -8.94 0.56 17.50
C ASP A 187 -7.48 0.72 17.02
N GLU A 188 -7.27 0.77 15.70
CA GLU A 188 -5.93 0.96 15.14
C GLU A 188 -5.40 2.38 15.38
N LEU A 189 -6.24 3.40 15.30
CA LEU A 189 -5.87 4.76 15.66
C LEU A 189 -5.53 4.89 17.16
N LEU A 190 -6.29 4.24 18.03
CA LEU A 190 -6.01 4.24 19.48
C LEU A 190 -4.69 3.53 19.82
N LYS A 191 -4.36 2.44 19.12
CA LYS A 191 -3.06 1.78 19.22
C LYS A 191 -1.93 2.69 18.75
N LEU A 192 -2.09 3.36 17.60
CA LEU A 192 -1.11 4.29 17.06
C LEU A 192 -0.84 5.44 18.04
N ILE A 193 -1.88 6.03 18.65
CA ILE A 193 -1.73 7.09 19.65
C ILE A 193 -0.91 6.57 20.82
N LYS A 194 -1.31 5.43 21.42
CA LYS A 194 -0.62 4.83 22.56
C LYS A 194 0.86 4.59 22.26
N PHE A 195 1.16 3.95 21.14
CA PHE A 195 2.52 3.64 20.71
C PHE A 195 3.36 4.90 20.46
N SER A 196 2.75 5.96 19.89
CA SER A 196 3.42 7.22 19.65
C SER A 196 3.73 7.96 20.97
N GLU A 197 2.80 7.98 21.91
CA GLU A 197 2.98 8.58 23.24
C GLU A 197 4.09 7.86 24.04
N GLU A 198 4.13 6.53 23.99
CA GLU A 198 5.20 5.73 24.60
C GLU A 198 6.56 6.12 24.02
N LYS A 199 6.71 6.17 22.67
CA LYS A 199 7.97 6.60 22.03
C LYS A 199 8.38 8.02 22.37
N LEU A 200 7.43 8.95 22.42
CA LEU A 200 7.73 10.35 22.77
C LEU A 200 8.15 10.52 24.24
N SER A 201 7.70 9.63 25.14
CA SER A 201 8.09 9.65 26.53
C SER A 201 9.54 9.16 26.79
N GLU A 202 10.15 8.51 25.80
CA GLU A 202 11.53 8.00 25.86
C GLU A 202 12.57 9.02 25.34
N ILE A 203 12.11 10.13 24.71
CA ILE A 203 12.94 11.21 24.17
C ILE A 203 13.16 12.32 25.21
#